data_f9959f990ba91a0ff8cffe4eb314dc65
#
_entry.id   f9959f990ba91a0ff8cffe4eb314dc65
#
_cell.length_a   1.000
_cell.length_b   1.000
_cell.length_c   1.000
_cell.angle_alpha   90.00
_cell.angle_beta   90.00
_cell.angle_gamma   90.00
#
_symmetry.space_group_name_H-M   'P 1'
#
loop_
_entity.id
_entity.type
_entity.pdbx_description
1 polymer ?
#
loop_
_entity_poly.entity_id
_entity_poly.type
_entity_poly.pdbx_seq_one_letter_code
_entity_poly.pdbx_strand_id
1 'polypeptide(L)'
;MANSRLIPYQPLDLSEPSDLVAEIRKRRGGQLINLDRMLLHSEPFARGWNVFIGNVREKLSLDPRLRELSMCGVAILNGAEYEFFHHAPPYLKAGGTQEQVDSIRHLGQETFNPDCFSDLEND
;
A
#
# COMPACT_ATOMS: atom_id res chain seq x y z
N MET A 1 22.79 -17.26 0.12
CA MET A 1 22.14 -17.68 -1.13
C MET A 1 21.51 -16.46 -1.78
N ALA A 2 21.88 -16.16 -3.00
CA ALA A 2 21.21 -15.09 -3.74
C ALA A 2 19.74 -15.50 -3.90
N ASN A 3 18.82 -14.66 -3.44
CA ASN A 3 17.39 -14.83 -3.65
C ASN A 3 17.16 -14.61 -5.17
N SER A 4 17.23 -15.68 -5.96
CA SER A 4 16.98 -15.61 -7.40
C SER A 4 15.49 -15.41 -7.62
N ARG A 5 15.05 -14.15 -7.61
CA ARG A 5 13.70 -13.81 -8.06
C ARG A 5 13.58 -14.21 -9.51
N LEU A 6 12.47 -14.84 -9.85
CA LEU A 6 12.17 -15.24 -11.24
C LEU A 6 12.08 -14.00 -12.14
N ILE A 7 11.60 -12.88 -11.60
CA ILE A 7 11.49 -11.60 -12.30
C ILE A 7 12.29 -10.57 -11.51
N PRO A 8 13.37 -9.99 -12.08
CA PRO A 8 14.15 -8.95 -11.41
C PRO A 8 13.36 -7.64 -11.33
N TYR A 9 13.67 -6.81 -10.35
CA TYR A 9 13.15 -5.44 -10.33
C TYR A 9 13.74 -4.62 -11.48
N GLN A 10 12.93 -3.76 -12.09
CA GLN A 10 13.45 -2.69 -12.94
C GLN A 10 14.42 -1.79 -12.14
N PRO A 11 15.43 -1.16 -12.78
CA PRO A 11 16.39 -0.29 -12.10
C PRO A 11 15.72 0.85 -11.32
N LEU A 12 16.33 1.29 -10.23
CA LEU A 12 15.85 2.45 -9.45
C LEU A 12 15.92 3.76 -10.26
N ASP A 13 16.90 3.87 -11.15
CA ASP A 13 17.12 5.01 -12.03
C ASP A 13 16.41 4.88 -13.39
N LEU A 14 15.49 3.90 -13.53
CA LEU A 14 14.67 3.75 -14.74
C LEU A 14 14.05 5.09 -15.14
N SER A 15 14.21 5.47 -16.41
CA SER A 15 13.73 6.74 -16.96
C SER A 15 12.70 6.59 -18.07
N GLU A 16 12.55 5.38 -18.61
CA GLU A 16 11.62 5.11 -19.73
C GLU A 16 10.49 4.14 -19.33
N PRO A 17 9.28 4.31 -19.84
CA PRO A 17 8.83 5.47 -20.65
C PRO A 17 8.77 6.75 -19.81
N SER A 18 9.37 7.82 -20.31
CA SER A 18 9.68 9.03 -19.54
C SER A 18 8.45 9.71 -18.93
N ASP A 19 7.34 9.78 -19.66
CA ASP A 19 6.08 10.36 -19.20
C ASP A 19 5.50 9.57 -18.00
N LEU A 20 5.38 8.26 -18.14
CA LEU A 20 4.84 7.37 -17.11
C LEU A 20 5.71 7.34 -15.86
N VAL A 21 7.01 7.19 -16.03
CA VAL A 21 7.96 7.13 -14.90
C VAL A 21 7.96 8.45 -14.13
N ALA A 22 7.91 9.60 -14.84
CA ALA A 22 7.82 10.91 -14.21
C ALA A 22 6.51 11.08 -13.41
N GLU A 23 5.37 10.63 -13.95
CA GLU A 23 4.09 10.67 -13.24
C GLU A 23 4.10 9.79 -11.98
N ILE A 24 4.63 8.57 -12.07
CA ILE A 24 4.75 7.68 -10.91
C ILE A 24 5.62 8.31 -9.83
N ARG A 25 6.80 8.84 -10.19
CA ARG A 25 7.70 9.52 -9.24
C ARG A 25 7.02 10.73 -8.60
N LYS A 26 6.30 11.54 -9.38
CA LYS A 26 5.56 12.69 -8.85
C LYS A 26 4.55 12.25 -7.77
N ARG A 27 3.78 11.20 -8.04
CA ARG A 27 2.82 10.66 -7.08
C ARG A 27 3.49 10.07 -5.83
N ARG A 28 4.68 9.47 -5.98
CA ARG A 28 5.45 8.83 -4.90
C ARG A 28 6.32 9.79 -4.08
N GLY A 29 6.47 11.04 -4.51
CA GLY A 29 7.37 11.99 -3.85
C GLY A 29 8.82 11.90 -4.32
N GLY A 30 9.09 11.34 -5.52
CA GLY A 30 10.36 11.42 -6.21
C GLY A 30 11.03 10.09 -6.57
N GLN A 31 10.70 8.99 -5.88
CA GLN A 31 11.35 7.69 -6.10
C GLN A 31 10.35 6.59 -6.48
N LEU A 32 10.82 5.60 -7.26
CA LEU A 32 10.08 4.37 -7.50
C LEU A 32 10.21 3.45 -6.28
N ILE A 33 9.11 2.88 -5.84
CA ILE A 33 9.12 1.78 -4.87
C ILE A 33 9.19 0.42 -5.59
N ASN A 34 9.41 -0.65 -4.86
CA ASN A 34 9.55 -1.99 -5.44
C ASN A 34 8.31 -2.42 -6.25
N LEU A 35 7.11 -2.07 -5.80
CA LEU A 35 5.88 -2.34 -6.55
C LEU A 35 5.90 -1.67 -7.92
N ASP A 36 6.26 -0.38 -8.00
CA ASP A 36 6.34 0.35 -9.27
C ASP A 36 7.35 -0.30 -10.22
N ARG A 37 8.50 -0.72 -9.68
CA ARG A 37 9.56 -1.40 -10.42
C ARG A 37 9.15 -2.77 -10.97
N MET A 38 8.22 -3.45 -10.31
CA MET A 38 7.62 -4.68 -10.83
C MET A 38 6.57 -4.39 -11.90
N LEU A 39 5.67 -3.44 -11.66
CA LEU A 39 4.61 -3.07 -12.61
C LEU A 39 5.18 -2.53 -13.94
N LEU A 40 6.30 -1.85 -13.90
CA LEU A 40 6.98 -1.27 -15.08
C LEU A 40 7.59 -2.32 -16.03
N HIS A 41 7.48 -3.60 -15.75
CA HIS A 41 7.71 -4.65 -16.75
C HIS A 41 6.62 -4.70 -17.81
N SER A 42 5.45 -4.12 -17.54
CA SER A 42 4.36 -3.96 -18.49
C SER A 42 3.86 -2.52 -18.49
N GLU A 43 4.26 -1.73 -19.49
CA GLU A 43 3.84 -0.33 -19.58
C GLU A 43 2.31 -0.15 -19.54
N PRO A 44 1.49 -0.88 -20.30
CA PRO A 44 0.04 -0.72 -20.25
C PRO A 44 -0.54 -1.01 -18.86
N PHE A 45 -0.03 -2.02 -18.17
CA PHE A 45 -0.47 -2.37 -16.83
C PHE A 45 -0.07 -1.30 -15.81
N ALA A 46 1.19 -0.86 -15.83
CA ALA A 46 1.68 0.20 -14.95
C ALA A 46 0.92 1.51 -15.15
N ARG A 47 0.62 1.86 -16.38
CA ARG A 47 -0.15 3.07 -16.73
C ARG A 47 -1.57 3.01 -16.19
N GLY A 48 -2.29 1.93 -16.42
CA GLY A 48 -3.63 1.70 -15.86
C GLY A 48 -3.65 1.69 -14.35
N TRP A 49 -2.71 0.99 -13.73
CA TRP A 49 -2.52 0.97 -12.27
C TRP A 49 -2.29 2.35 -11.70
N ASN A 50 -1.39 3.15 -12.29
CA ASN A 50 -1.07 4.47 -11.79
C ASN A 50 -2.29 5.41 -11.76
N VAL A 51 -3.12 5.35 -12.81
CA VAL A 51 -4.39 6.12 -12.87
C VAL A 51 -5.38 5.61 -11.83
N PHE A 52 -5.60 4.31 -11.76
CA PHE A 52 -6.54 3.70 -10.83
C PHE A 52 -6.19 4.00 -9.37
N ILE A 53 -4.95 3.69 -8.97
CA ILE A 53 -4.54 3.87 -7.57
C ILE A 53 -4.43 5.35 -7.19
N GLY A 54 -4.07 6.22 -8.13
CA GLY A 54 -4.12 7.66 -7.92
C GLY A 54 -5.52 8.14 -7.59
N ASN A 55 -6.54 7.68 -8.31
CA ASN A 55 -7.93 8.01 -8.02
C ASN A 55 -8.38 7.46 -6.65
N VAL A 56 -8.03 6.23 -6.31
CA VAL A 56 -8.35 5.62 -5.01
C VAL A 56 -7.74 6.41 -3.85
N ARG A 57 -6.49 6.87 -4.01
CA ARG A 57 -5.78 7.58 -2.94
C ARG A 57 -6.15 9.05 -2.81
N GLU A 58 -6.49 9.72 -3.90
CA GLU A 58 -6.58 11.19 -3.93
C GLU A 58 -7.99 11.70 -4.19
N LYS A 59 -8.88 10.89 -4.79
CA LYS A 59 -10.17 11.39 -5.29
C LYS A 59 -11.41 10.74 -4.68
N LEU A 60 -11.26 9.66 -3.91
CA LEU A 60 -12.40 9.09 -3.19
C LEU A 60 -12.78 10.00 -2.00
N SER A 61 -14.07 10.06 -1.71
CA SER A 61 -14.61 10.73 -0.53
C SER A 61 -14.42 9.94 0.78
N LEU A 62 -13.91 8.71 0.69
CA LEU A 62 -13.64 7.89 1.86
C LEU A 62 -12.56 8.52 2.74
N ASP A 63 -12.85 8.57 4.04
CA ASP A 63 -11.88 9.04 5.03
C ASP A 63 -10.54 8.29 4.89
N PRO A 64 -9.41 9.02 4.80
CA PRO A 64 -8.10 8.39 4.63
C PRO A 64 -7.75 7.38 5.71
N ARG A 65 -8.19 7.58 6.95
CA ARG A 65 -7.97 6.64 8.06
C ARG A 65 -8.69 5.32 7.81
N LEU A 66 -9.97 5.36 7.41
CA LEU A 66 -10.74 4.16 7.09
C LEU A 66 -10.18 3.44 5.86
N ARG A 67 -9.73 4.18 4.86
CA ARG A 67 -9.06 3.60 3.69
C ARG A 67 -7.80 2.82 4.08
N GLU A 68 -6.91 3.43 4.84
CA GLU A 68 -5.66 2.77 5.26
C GLU A 68 -5.93 1.63 6.26
N LEU A 69 -6.92 1.76 7.12
CA LEU A 69 -7.38 0.68 8.00
C LEU A 69 -7.79 -0.56 7.19
N SER A 70 -8.63 -0.36 6.18
CA SER A 70 -9.08 -1.44 5.28
C SER A 70 -7.91 -2.10 4.55
N MET A 71 -6.95 -1.31 4.06
CA MET A 71 -5.76 -1.83 3.39
C MET A 71 -4.87 -2.65 4.36
N CYS A 72 -4.69 -2.19 5.59
CA CYS A 72 -3.97 -2.94 6.63
C CYS A 72 -4.68 -4.25 6.97
N GLY A 73 -6.01 -4.23 7.15
CA GLY A 73 -6.80 -5.42 7.45
C GLY A 73 -6.71 -6.47 6.35
N VAL A 74 -6.92 -6.08 5.10
CA VAL A 74 -6.78 -6.98 3.93
C VAL A 74 -5.37 -7.53 3.83
N ALA A 75 -4.34 -6.72 4.09
CA ALA A 75 -2.95 -7.17 4.06
C ALA A 75 -2.69 -8.28 5.07
N ILE A 76 -3.16 -8.15 6.30
CA ILE A 76 -2.99 -9.17 7.34
C ILE A 76 -3.76 -10.45 7.00
N LEU A 77 -5.04 -10.34 6.59
CA LEU A 77 -5.86 -11.48 6.22
C LEU A 77 -5.28 -12.30 5.05
N ASN A 78 -4.56 -11.64 4.15
CA ASN A 78 -3.91 -12.27 3.01
C ASN A 78 -2.44 -12.66 3.25
N GLY A 79 -1.89 -12.40 4.44
CA GLY A 79 -0.48 -12.65 4.73
C GLY A 79 0.49 -11.77 3.93
N ALA A 80 0.05 -10.58 3.51
CA ALA A 80 0.80 -9.65 2.68
C ALA A 80 1.58 -8.63 3.53
N GLU A 81 2.67 -9.08 4.17
CA GLU A 81 3.50 -8.26 5.06
C GLU A 81 4.05 -6.99 4.38
N TYR A 82 4.38 -7.07 3.10
CA TYR A 82 4.85 -5.92 2.33
C TYR A 82 3.78 -4.81 2.28
N GLU A 83 2.53 -5.16 2.02
CA GLU A 83 1.42 -4.21 1.98
C GLU A 83 1.16 -3.60 3.37
N PHE A 84 1.14 -4.43 4.41
CA PHE A 84 1.00 -3.94 5.78
C PHE A 84 2.10 -2.94 6.15
N PHE A 85 3.35 -3.25 5.81
CA PHE A 85 4.49 -2.37 6.06
C PHE A 85 4.33 -0.99 5.39
N HIS A 86 3.75 -0.94 4.21
CA HIS A 86 3.54 0.30 3.47
C HIS A 86 2.28 1.07 3.87
N HIS A 87 1.29 0.42 4.49
CA HIS A 87 0.02 1.05 4.86
C HIS A 87 -0.13 1.42 6.33
N ALA A 88 0.59 0.76 7.24
CA ALA A 88 0.56 1.11 8.66
C ALA A 88 1.05 2.54 8.96
N PRO A 89 2.17 3.05 8.38
CA PRO A 89 2.57 4.44 8.60
C PRO A 89 1.57 5.48 8.09
N PRO A 90 0.99 5.37 6.87
CA PRO A 90 -0.11 6.23 6.44
C PRO A 90 -1.34 6.18 7.34
N TYR A 91 -1.69 5.00 7.88
CA TYR A 91 -2.79 4.86 8.83
C TYR A 91 -2.54 5.68 10.11
N LEU A 92 -1.36 5.57 10.70
CA LEU A 92 -0.96 6.38 11.85
C LEU A 92 -1.01 7.88 11.53
N LYS A 93 -0.52 8.28 10.37
CA LYS A 93 -0.54 9.68 9.91
C LYS A 93 -1.97 10.20 9.71
N ALA A 94 -2.90 9.35 9.32
CA ALA A 94 -4.32 9.69 9.14
C ALA A 94 -5.12 9.71 10.46
N GLY A 95 -4.50 9.44 11.60
CA GLY A 95 -5.12 9.50 12.91
C GLY A 95 -5.37 8.15 13.58
N GLY A 96 -4.89 7.06 13.00
CA GLY A 96 -4.84 5.76 13.66
C GLY A 96 -3.85 5.76 14.83
N THR A 97 -3.98 4.81 15.74
CA THR A 97 -3.10 4.66 16.90
C THR A 97 -2.18 3.46 16.78
N GLN A 98 -1.06 3.47 17.52
CA GLN A 98 -0.16 2.31 17.58
C GLN A 98 -0.87 1.08 18.16
N GLU A 99 -1.73 1.25 19.15
CA GLU A 99 -2.55 0.17 19.71
C GLU A 99 -3.43 -0.49 18.64
N GLN A 100 -4.04 0.32 17.77
CA GLN A 100 -4.83 -0.19 16.64
C GLN A 100 -3.96 -0.94 15.63
N VAL A 101 -2.78 -0.40 15.27
CA VAL A 101 -1.84 -1.09 14.38
C VAL A 101 -1.40 -2.44 14.96
N ASP A 102 -1.09 -2.49 16.25
CA ASP A 102 -0.69 -3.71 16.93
C ASP A 102 -1.85 -4.72 16.98
N SER A 103 -3.08 -4.26 17.21
CA SER A 103 -4.28 -5.11 17.20
C SER A 103 -4.58 -5.68 15.81
N ILE A 104 -4.49 -4.88 14.74
CA ILE A 104 -4.72 -5.33 13.35
C ILE A 104 -3.82 -6.52 12.99
N ARG A 105 -2.60 -6.60 13.51
CA ARG A 105 -1.70 -7.75 13.28
C ARG A 105 -2.27 -9.07 13.74
N HIS A 106 -3.24 -9.05 14.63
CA HIS A 106 -3.93 -10.21 15.18
C HIS A 106 -5.33 -10.43 14.57
N LEU A 107 -5.68 -9.65 13.53
CA LEU A 107 -6.98 -9.76 12.87
C LEU A 107 -7.24 -11.21 12.41
N GLY A 108 -8.41 -11.73 12.76
CA GLY A 108 -8.78 -13.12 12.51
C GLY A 108 -8.25 -14.14 13.54
N GLN A 109 -7.60 -13.69 14.61
CA GLN A 109 -7.10 -14.50 15.71
C GLN A 109 -7.84 -14.17 17.02
N GLU A 110 -7.78 -15.07 18.00
CA GLU A 110 -8.39 -14.84 19.33
C GLU A 110 -7.77 -13.65 20.09
N THR A 111 -6.54 -13.28 19.74
CA THR A 111 -5.81 -12.17 20.34
C THR A 111 -6.13 -10.80 19.72
N PHE A 112 -7.00 -10.75 18.70
CA PHE A 112 -7.48 -9.48 18.15
C PHE A 112 -8.26 -8.71 19.21
N ASN A 113 -7.94 -7.43 19.37
CA ASN A 113 -8.64 -6.55 20.29
C ASN A 113 -9.56 -5.58 19.55
N PRO A 114 -10.87 -5.84 19.44
CA PRO A 114 -11.82 -4.95 18.78
C PRO A 114 -12.12 -3.67 19.58
N ASP A 115 -11.85 -3.66 20.90
CA ASP A 115 -12.25 -2.56 21.77
C ASP A 115 -11.50 -1.25 21.52
N CYS A 116 -10.36 -1.31 20.81
CA CYS A 116 -9.62 -0.11 20.42
C CYS A 116 -10.15 0.54 19.13
N PHE A 117 -11.21 0.00 18.53
CA PHE A 117 -11.86 0.52 17.31
C PHE A 117 -13.28 0.99 17.61
N SER A 118 -13.76 1.96 16.84
CA SER A 118 -15.18 2.34 16.85
C SER A 118 -16.05 1.28 16.18
N ASP A 119 -17.36 1.35 16.39
CA ASP A 119 -18.32 0.44 15.74
C ASP A 119 -18.16 0.45 14.22
N LEU A 120 -18.02 1.66 13.61
CA LEU A 120 -17.81 1.82 12.18
C LEU A 120 -16.49 1.17 11.68
N GLU A 121 -15.46 1.16 12.51
CA GLU A 121 -14.16 0.57 12.15
C GLU A 121 -14.16 -0.95 12.32
N ASN A 122 -15.05 -1.49 13.14
CA ASN A 122 -15.22 -2.93 13.36
C ASN A 122 -16.15 -3.58 12.31
N ASP A 123 -16.99 -2.82 11.61
CA ASP A 123 -17.87 -3.29 10.53
C ASP A 123 -17.10 -3.52 9.22
#